data_9834813e70e652b2d756614fcfb1a679
#
_entry.id   9834813e70e652b2d756614fcfb1a679
#
_cell.length_a   1.000
_cell.length_b   1.000
_cell.length_c   1.000
_cell.angle_alpha   90.00
_cell.angle_beta   90.00
_cell.angle_gamma   90.00
#
_symmetry.space_group_name_H-M   'P 1'
#
loop_
_entity.id
_entity.type
_entity.pdbx_description
1 polymer ?
#
loop_
_entity_poly.entity_id
_entity_poly.type
_entity_poly.pdbx_seq_one_letter_code
_entity_poly.pdbx_strand_id
1 'polypeptide(L)'
;MGRLKTFCWLAIAALGFVCALPVSSHAQETKTPKASPAAAPDSKDSAPAQYLGAEVCKTCHEDIYDNWEKTPHWKTTLDTRGGPSHQGCESCHGPGSAHVAGGGDITKIFTFKDATTKEINSRCLVCHAGGTEHMNALNSVHTKNDVSCIACHSPHHAATKEFLLVKAQPELCYGCHLAKKAEFEMPFHHRVNEGLIQCTDCHNPHGTEGPKQVRMASSQDQVCFKCHTDKEGPFVYEHAPVKVDGCESCHMVHGGPNPHMLKVSNVNLLCLQCHTTSSFSSAPGAPSFHNQASFFQACTLCHVAIHGSNFSSTFFK
;
A
#
# COMPACT_ATOMS: atom_id res chain seq x y z
N MET A 1 34.11 65.20 -33.72
CA MET A 1 32.97 66.07 -33.42
C MET A 1 31.94 65.16 -32.78
N GLY A 2 31.86 64.98 -31.53
CA GLY A 2 31.62 65.85 -30.41
C GLY A 2 30.17 65.91 -30.08
N ARG A 3 29.72 65.16 -29.06
CA ARG A 3 28.84 65.67 -28.03
C ARG A 3 28.59 64.66 -26.90
N LEU A 4 29.22 65.00 -25.82
CA LEU A 4 29.01 64.57 -24.46
C LEU A 4 27.57 64.96 -24.01
N LYS A 5 26.78 64.06 -23.39
CA LYS A 5 25.58 64.46 -22.62
C LYS A 5 25.56 63.71 -21.30
N THR A 6 25.95 64.40 -20.32
CA THR A 6 25.63 64.58 -18.90
C THR A 6 24.66 63.56 -18.28
N PHE A 7 25.18 62.89 -17.28
CA PHE A 7 24.45 62.15 -16.23
C PHE A 7 23.71 63.10 -15.31
N CYS A 8 22.43 62.92 -15.11
CA CYS A 8 21.67 63.56 -14.06
C CYS A 8 21.35 62.55 -12.96
N TRP A 9 21.93 62.73 -11.81
CA TRP A 9 21.67 61.96 -10.60
C TRP A 9 20.42 62.52 -9.94
N LEU A 10 19.35 61.69 -9.81
CA LEU A 10 18.21 61.97 -8.95
C LEU A 10 18.29 61.05 -7.75
N ALA A 11 18.66 61.62 -6.62
CA ALA A 11 18.58 60.99 -5.32
C ALA A 11 17.11 60.88 -4.88
N ILE A 12 16.61 59.68 -4.77
CA ILE A 12 15.29 59.42 -4.15
C ILE A 12 15.56 59.02 -2.71
N ALA A 13 15.14 59.91 -1.81
CA ALA A 13 15.11 59.63 -0.36
C ALA A 13 13.98 58.64 -0.08
N ALA A 14 14.37 57.44 0.36
CA ALA A 14 13.41 56.45 0.85
C ALA A 14 13.06 56.77 2.30
N LEU A 15 11.87 57.31 2.54
CA LEU A 15 11.26 57.34 3.88
C LEU A 15 10.92 55.89 4.28
N GLY A 16 11.59 55.39 5.30
CA GLY A 16 11.28 54.12 5.93
C GLY A 16 9.96 54.24 6.73
N PHE A 17 8.90 53.64 6.23
CA PHE A 17 7.67 53.42 7.00
C PHE A 17 7.83 52.13 7.77
N VAL A 18 8.19 52.23 9.03
CA VAL A 18 8.20 51.08 9.97
C VAL A 18 6.77 50.75 10.33
N CYS A 19 6.18 49.79 9.64
CA CYS A 19 4.88 49.24 10.02
C CYS A 19 5.10 48.24 11.17
N ALA A 20 4.87 48.71 12.40
CA ALA A 20 4.81 47.86 13.56
C ALA A 20 3.55 46.97 13.48
N LEU A 21 3.73 45.71 13.10
CA LEU A 21 2.69 44.70 13.22
C LEU A 21 2.61 44.27 14.69
N PRO A 22 1.42 44.14 15.28
CA PRO A 22 1.31 43.61 16.63
C PRO A 22 1.66 42.10 16.58
N VAL A 23 2.68 41.72 17.30
CA VAL A 23 3.00 40.33 17.61
C VAL A 23 1.90 39.79 18.50
N SER A 24 0.91 39.12 17.91
CA SER A 24 -0.01 38.27 18.67
C SER A 24 0.78 37.12 19.27
N SER A 25 1.09 37.21 20.54
CA SER A 25 1.59 36.08 21.31
C SER A 25 0.50 35.03 21.39
N HIS A 26 0.52 34.05 20.49
CA HIS A 26 -0.19 32.79 20.70
C HIS A 26 0.51 32.09 21.87
N ALA A 27 -0.13 32.18 23.04
CA ALA A 27 0.20 31.29 24.14
C ALA A 27 0.02 29.84 23.61
N GLN A 28 1.12 29.15 23.42
CA GLN A 28 1.11 27.71 23.30
C GLN A 28 0.60 27.14 24.61
N GLU A 29 -0.65 26.68 24.60
CA GLU A 29 -1.13 25.78 25.64
C GLU A 29 -0.23 24.55 25.61
N THR A 30 0.70 24.50 26.52
CA THR A 30 1.45 23.28 26.85
C THR A 30 0.42 22.31 27.42
N LYS A 31 -0.08 21.38 26.55
CA LYS A 31 -0.79 20.20 27.02
C LYS A 31 0.17 19.48 27.97
N THR A 32 -0.08 19.62 29.25
CA THR A 32 0.53 18.79 30.29
C THR A 32 0.36 17.32 29.86
N PRO A 33 1.41 16.51 29.83
CA PRO A 33 1.26 15.08 29.58
C PRO A 33 0.31 14.55 30.64
N LYS A 34 -0.82 13.98 30.20
CA LYS A 34 -1.73 13.25 31.07
C LYS A 34 -0.89 12.17 31.73
N ALA A 35 -0.67 12.31 33.04
CA ALA A 35 0.06 11.33 33.81
C ALA A 35 -0.54 9.95 33.49
N SER A 36 0.31 9.06 33.05
CA SER A 36 0.00 7.62 32.95
C SER A 36 -0.56 7.22 34.31
N PRO A 37 -1.66 6.48 34.37
CA PRO A 37 -2.13 5.98 35.67
C PRO A 37 -0.97 5.25 36.31
N ALA A 38 -0.60 5.68 37.51
CA ALA A 38 0.39 4.98 38.31
C ALA A 38 -0.02 3.50 38.34
N ALA A 39 0.93 2.63 38.04
CA ALA A 39 0.74 1.19 38.21
C ALA A 39 0.17 0.96 39.61
N ALA A 40 -0.97 0.29 39.67
CA ALA A 40 -1.54 -0.12 40.94
C ALA A 40 -0.47 -0.90 41.71
N PRO A 41 -0.37 -0.75 43.06
CA PRO A 41 0.63 -1.47 43.80
C PRO A 41 0.49 -2.97 43.55
N ASP A 42 1.55 -3.59 43.10
CA ASP A 42 1.67 -5.05 42.99
C ASP A 42 1.28 -5.66 44.33
N SER A 43 0.13 -6.32 44.36
CA SER A 43 -0.22 -7.21 45.46
C SER A 43 0.71 -8.44 45.33
N LYS A 44 1.74 -8.46 46.15
CA LYS A 44 2.82 -9.44 46.19
C LYS A 44 2.41 -10.87 46.56
N ASP A 45 1.12 -11.24 46.45
CA ASP A 45 0.61 -12.56 46.86
C ASP A 45 -0.24 -13.29 45.83
N SER A 46 -0.22 -12.91 44.55
CA SER A 46 -0.85 -13.75 43.52
C SER A 46 0.19 -14.64 42.85
N ALA A 47 0.02 -15.97 42.94
CA ALA A 47 0.83 -16.91 42.18
C ALA A 47 0.81 -16.52 40.69
N PRO A 48 1.94 -16.69 39.96
CA PRO A 48 2.00 -16.34 38.54
C PRO A 48 0.88 -17.07 37.77
N ALA A 49 0.22 -16.34 36.88
CA ALA A 49 -0.84 -16.92 36.07
C ALA A 49 -0.30 -18.11 35.25
N GLN A 50 -1.06 -19.22 35.21
CA GLN A 50 -0.68 -20.48 34.59
C GLN A 50 -1.48 -20.71 33.29
N TYR A 51 -0.88 -21.45 32.38
CA TYR A 51 -1.53 -21.94 31.16
C TYR A 51 -2.36 -23.17 31.49
N LEU A 52 -3.64 -23.17 31.05
CA LEU A 52 -4.63 -24.20 31.35
C LEU A 52 -4.94 -25.13 30.16
N GLY A 53 -4.62 -24.70 28.96
CA GLY A 53 -4.95 -25.38 27.71
C GLY A 53 -6.32 -24.99 27.15
N ALA A 54 -6.48 -25.16 25.84
CA ALA A 54 -7.65 -24.69 25.09
C ALA A 54 -8.96 -25.35 25.51
N GLU A 55 -8.95 -26.58 26.00
CA GLU A 55 -10.13 -27.33 26.43
C GLU A 55 -10.84 -26.67 27.61
N VAL A 56 -10.10 -26.05 28.52
CA VAL A 56 -10.69 -25.31 29.63
C VAL A 56 -11.47 -24.11 29.13
N CYS A 57 -10.98 -23.42 28.09
CA CYS A 57 -11.65 -22.28 27.50
C CYS A 57 -12.98 -22.65 26.83
N LYS A 58 -13.06 -23.84 26.23
CA LYS A 58 -14.26 -24.39 25.58
C LYS A 58 -15.48 -24.38 26.49
N THR A 59 -15.31 -24.63 27.78
CA THR A 59 -16.42 -24.74 28.73
C THR A 59 -17.30 -23.48 28.82
N CYS A 60 -16.72 -22.29 28.50
CA CYS A 60 -17.46 -21.02 28.50
C CYS A 60 -17.49 -20.37 27.10
N HIS A 61 -16.56 -20.71 26.21
CA HIS A 61 -16.38 -20.12 24.89
C HIS A 61 -16.56 -21.16 23.76
N GLU A 62 -17.61 -21.99 23.85
CA GLU A 62 -17.87 -23.10 22.92
C GLU A 62 -17.93 -22.64 21.45
N ASP A 63 -18.75 -21.64 21.15
CA ASP A 63 -18.90 -21.12 19.78
C ASP A 63 -17.59 -20.61 19.18
N ILE A 64 -16.78 -19.93 19.98
CA ILE A 64 -15.46 -19.43 19.56
C ILE A 64 -14.50 -20.60 19.33
N TYR A 65 -14.51 -21.57 20.24
CA TYR A 65 -13.68 -22.77 20.14
C TYR A 65 -14.01 -23.56 18.87
N ASP A 66 -15.28 -23.85 18.62
CA ASP A 66 -15.73 -24.62 17.46
C ASP A 66 -15.43 -23.95 16.12
N ASN A 67 -15.42 -22.62 16.08
CA ASN A 67 -14.99 -21.89 14.90
C ASN A 67 -13.47 -21.90 14.75
N TRP A 68 -12.73 -21.70 15.84
CA TRP A 68 -11.28 -21.73 15.85
C TRP A 68 -10.74 -23.13 15.49
N GLU A 69 -11.35 -24.22 15.95
CA GLU A 69 -10.98 -25.60 15.65
C GLU A 69 -10.98 -25.89 14.13
N LYS A 70 -11.81 -25.19 13.36
CA LYS A 70 -11.89 -25.31 11.90
C LYS A 70 -10.77 -24.55 11.17
N THR A 71 -9.92 -23.80 11.89
CA THR A 71 -8.84 -22.99 11.33
C THR A 71 -7.49 -23.70 11.44
N PRO A 72 -6.49 -23.28 10.62
CA PRO A 72 -5.13 -23.79 10.76
C PRO A 72 -4.51 -23.57 12.14
N HIS A 73 -4.97 -22.57 12.89
CA HIS A 73 -4.46 -22.25 14.22
C HIS A 73 -4.77 -23.34 15.26
N TRP A 74 -5.81 -24.16 15.05
CA TRP A 74 -6.09 -25.30 15.91
C TRP A 74 -4.89 -26.24 16.05
N LYS A 75 -4.07 -26.37 15.01
CA LYS A 75 -2.86 -27.22 15.03
C LYS A 75 -1.85 -26.82 16.10
N THR A 76 -1.93 -25.59 16.60
CA THR A 76 -1.07 -25.12 17.70
C THR A 76 -1.32 -25.89 19.00
N THR A 77 -2.50 -26.47 19.21
CA THR A 77 -2.79 -27.33 20.37
C THR A 77 -1.92 -28.58 20.40
N LEU A 78 -1.51 -29.07 19.23
CA LEU A 78 -0.72 -30.29 19.08
C LEU A 78 0.79 -29.99 19.04
N ASP A 79 1.20 -28.75 18.83
CA ASP A 79 2.60 -28.36 18.72
C ASP A 79 3.18 -27.99 20.09
N THR A 80 3.95 -28.88 20.65
CA THR A 80 4.57 -28.69 21.98
C THR A 80 5.94 -28.01 21.93
N ARG A 81 6.50 -27.74 20.75
CA ARG A 81 7.88 -27.21 20.58
C ARG A 81 8.09 -25.86 21.23
N GLY A 82 7.08 -24.99 21.22
CA GLY A 82 7.14 -23.66 21.85
C GLY A 82 6.71 -23.64 23.32
N GLY A 83 6.29 -24.78 23.86
CA GLY A 83 5.71 -24.86 25.21
C GLY A 83 4.30 -24.27 25.29
N PRO A 84 3.71 -24.26 26.51
CA PRO A 84 2.31 -23.84 26.71
C PRO A 84 1.98 -22.44 26.20
N SER A 85 2.93 -21.51 26.21
CA SER A 85 2.75 -20.15 25.72
C SER A 85 2.55 -20.04 24.19
N HIS A 86 2.75 -21.13 23.45
CA HIS A 86 2.57 -21.21 22.01
C HIS A 86 1.39 -22.10 21.62
N GLN A 87 0.60 -22.54 22.60
CA GLN A 87 -0.46 -23.51 22.37
C GLN A 87 -1.86 -22.90 22.51
N GLY A 88 -2.74 -23.27 21.60
CA GLY A 88 -4.16 -23.00 21.67
C GLY A 88 -4.53 -21.51 21.83
N CYS A 89 -5.61 -21.26 22.55
CA CYS A 89 -6.13 -19.93 22.80
C CYS A 89 -5.13 -19.02 23.52
N GLU A 90 -4.38 -19.61 24.45
CA GLU A 90 -3.46 -18.88 25.32
C GLU A 90 -2.19 -18.44 24.60
N SER A 91 -1.90 -18.96 23.39
CA SER A 91 -0.81 -18.45 22.54
C SER A 91 -1.02 -17.00 22.12
N CYS A 92 -2.27 -16.58 22.03
CA CYS A 92 -2.65 -15.21 21.66
C CYS A 92 -3.13 -14.41 22.88
N HIS A 93 -3.91 -15.02 23.77
CA HIS A 93 -4.54 -14.37 24.90
C HIS A 93 -3.70 -14.38 26.18
N GLY A 94 -2.61 -15.17 26.23
CA GLY A 94 -1.80 -15.33 27.43
C GLY A 94 -2.43 -16.30 28.43
N PRO A 95 -1.79 -16.52 29.60
CA PRO A 95 -2.21 -17.53 30.58
C PRO A 95 -3.57 -17.21 31.18
N GLY A 96 -4.49 -18.20 31.12
CA GLY A 96 -5.91 -18.04 31.44
C GLY A 96 -6.30 -18.29 32.91
N SER A 97 -5.39 -18.82 33.74
CA SER A 97 -5.76 -19.27 35.11
C SER A 97 -6.39 -18.19 35.97
N ALA A 98 -5.88 -16.97 35.91
CA ALA A 98 -6.41 -15.84 36.70
C ALA A 98 -7.79 -15.39 36.20
N HIS A 99 -8.03 -15.43 34.89
CA HIS A 99 -9.31 -15.15 34.28
C HIS A 99 -10.38 -16.18 34.70
N VAL A 100 -10.04 -17.47 34.63
CA VAL A 100 -10.93 -18.56 35.04
C VAL A 100 -11.23 -18.48 36.53
N ALA A 101 -10.22 -18.35 37.38
CA ALA A 101 -10.38 -18.21 38.83
C ALA A 101 -11.20 -16.98 39.23
N GLY A 102 -11.16 -15.91 38.41
CA GLY A 102 -11.97 -14.70 38.57
C GLY A 102 -13.39 -14.82 38.03
N GLY A 103 -13.85 -16.00 37.63
CA GLY A 103 -15.18 -16.20 37.05
C GLY A 103 -15.40 -15.52 35.70
N GLY A 104 -14.33 -15.40 34.89
CA GLY A 104 -14.39 -14.76 33.57
C GLY A 104 -14.00 -13.27 33.59
N ASP A 105 -13.22 -12.83 34.56
CA ASP A 105 -12.74 -11.44 34.68
C ASP A 105 -11.82 -11.08 33.49
N ILE A 106 -12.33 -10.29 32.56
CA ILE A 106 -11.64 -9.88 31.33
C ILE A 106 -10.39 -9.04 31.56
N THR A 107 -10.24 -8.45 32.77
CA THR A 107 -9.06 -7.66 33.11
C THR A 107 -7.84 -8.53 33.42
N LYS A 108 -8.05 -9.83 33.60
CA LYS A 108 -7.02 -10.82 33.96
C LYS A 108 -6.53 -11.67 32.81
N ILE A 109 -6.91 -11.32 31.58
CA ILE A 109 -6.44 -11.96 30.34
C ILE A 109 -6.26 -10.90 29.25
N PHE A 110 -5.37 -11.14 28.30
CA PHE A 110 -5.20 -10.21 27.20
C PHE A 110 -6.42 -10.21 26.28
N THR A 111 -6.98 -9.02 26.04
CA THR A 111 -8.07 -8.80 25.08
C THR A 111 -7.58 -7.92 23.94
N PHE A 112 -8.02 -8.21 22.71
CA PHE A 112 -7.66 -7.47 21.53
C PHE A 112 -8.47 -6.17 21.35
N LYS A 113 -9.58 -6.02 22.07
CA LYS A 113 -10.55 -4.94 21.87
C LYS A 113 -9.95 -3.55 22.13
N ASP A 114 -9.20 -3.41 23.22
CA ASP A 114 -8.68 -2.13 23.67
C ASP A 114 -7.13 -2.07 23.55
N ALA A 115 -6.55 -3.09 22.90
CA ALA A 115 -5.11 -3.17 22.71
C ALA A 115 -4.64 -2.28 21.54
N THR A 116 -3.45 -1.74 21.65
CA THR A 116 -2.81 -0.96 20.60
C THR A 116 -2.41 -1.85 19.41
N THR A 117 -2.29 -1.27 18.23
CA THR A 117 -1.80 -1.96 17.02
C THR A 117 -0.48 -2.68 17.27
N LYS A 118 0.42 -2.07 18.03
CA LYS A 118 1.71 -2.68 18.40
C LYS A 118 1.54 -3.94 19.25
N GLU A 119 0.67 -3.88 20.27
CA GLU A 119 0.40 -5.04 21.14
C GLU A 119 -0.25 -6.17 20.36
N ILE A 120 -1.28 -5.86 19.55
CA ILE A 120 -1.94 -6.84 18.68
C ILE A 120 -0.95 -7.50 17.75
N ASN A 121 -0.19 -6.71 16.99
CA ASN A 121 0.76 -7.23 16.01
C ASN A 121 1.86 -8.06 16.66
N SER A 122 2.32 -7.69 17.86
CA SER A 122 3.33 -8.46 18.58
C SER A 122 2.87 -9.88 18.90
N ARG A 123 1.57 -10.09 19.21
CA ARG A 123 1.03 -11.43 19.47
C ARG A 123 1.08 -12.34 18.25
N CYS A 124 0.77 -11.80 17.09
CA CYS A 124 0.82 -12.57 15.83
C CYS A 124 2.26 -12.84 15.38
N LEU A 125 3.12 -11.84 15.51
CA LEU A 125 4.51 -11.89 15.03
C LEU A 125 5.42 -12.82 15.86
N VAL A 126 5.02 -13.27 17.03
CA VAL A 126 5.72 -14.34 17.75
C VAL A 126 5.92 -15.57 16.85
N CYS A 127 4.92 -15.89 16.03
CA CYS A 127 4.97 -17.03 15.10
C CYS A 127 5.15 -16.59 13.64
N HIS A 128 4.59 -15.44 13.25
CA HIS A 128 4.51 -15.02 11.85
C HIS A 128 5.66 -14.10 11.38
N ALA A 129 6.62 -13.74 12.25
CA ALA A 129 7.73 -12.86 11.86
C ALA A 129 8.70 -13.47 10.82
N GLY A 130 8.81 -14.80 10.77
CA GLY A 130 9.79 -15.50 9.93
C GLY A 130 9.39 -15.70 8.47
N GLY A 131 8.18 -15.31 8.05
CA GLY A 131 7.71 -15.49 6.68
C GLY A 131 8.09 -14.32 5.77
N THR A 132 8.48 -14.61 4.53
CA THR A 132 8.80 -13.57 3.52
C THR A 132 7.65 -12.60 3.31
N GLU A 133 6.41 -13.08 3.41
CA GLU A 133 5.20 -12.26 3.28
C GLU A 133 5.04 -11.21 4.39
N HIS A 134 5.57 -11.48 5.60
CA HIS A 134 5.40 -10.63 6.78
C HIS A 134 6.68 -9.88 7.18
N MET A 135 7.78 -10.06 6.45
CA MET A 135 9.09 -9.50 6.79
C MET A 135 9.05 -7.98 7.02
N ASN A 136 8.21 -7.27 6.28
CA ASN A 136 8.05 -5.83 6.40
C ASN A 136 6.80 -5.39 7.19
N ALA A 137 6.11 -6.30 7.88
CA ALA A 137 4.82 -6.02 8.51
C ALA A 137 4.87 -4.83 9.50
N LEU A 138 5.92 -4.75 10.32
CA LEU A 138 6.11 -3.63 11.26
C LEU A 138 6.39 -2.29 10.58
N ASN A 139 6.93 -2.31 9.36
CA ASN A 139 7.26 -1.13 8.57
C ASN A 139 6.21 -0.82 7.50
N SER A 140 5.18 -1.65 7.36
CA SER A 140 4.12 -1.43 6.39
C SER A 140 3.39 -0.11 6.61
N VAL A 141 2.83 0.44 5.53
CA VAL A 141 2.00 1.65 5.62
C VAL A 141 0.77 1.38 6.50
N HIS A 142 0.22 0.17 6.45
CA HIS A 142 -0.92 -0.22 7.30
C HIS A 142 -0.57 -0.13 8.78
N THR A 143 0.51 -0.77 9.22
CA THR A 143 0.95 -0.70 10.63
C THR A 143 1.28 0.73 11.08
N LYS A 144 1.92 1.53 10.21
CA LYS A 144 2.24 2.94 10.50
C LYS A 144 1.00 3.83 10.61
N ASN A 145 -0.14 3.39 10.08
CA ASN A 145 -1.44 4.06 10.18
C ASN A 145 -2.40 3.31 11.11
N ASP A 146 -1.88 2.63 12.12
CA ASP A 146 -2.64 1.93 13.16
C ASP A 146 -3.61 0.85 12.66
N VAL A 147 -3.34 0.25 11.50
CA VAL A 147 -4.08 -0.91 11.00
C VAL A 147 -3.37 -2.18 11.47
N SER A 148 -3.99 -2.88 12.41
CA SER A 148 -3.45 -4.11 12.98
C SER A 148 -3.82 -5.36 12.16
N CYS A 149 -3.19 -6.50 12.48
CA CYS A 149 -3.47 -7.78 11.84
C CYS A 149 -4.97 -8.14 11.87
N ILE A 150 -5.65 -7.89 12.99
CA ILE A 150 -7.07 -8.23 13.17
C ILE A 150 -8.05 -7.32 12.41
N ALA A 151 -7.58 -6.23 11.82
CA ALA A 151 -8.40 -5.42 10.92
C ALA A 151 -8.76 -6.19 9.63
N CYS A 152 -7.90 -7.13 9.25
CA CYS A 152 -8.07 -7.94 8.04
C CYS A 152 -8.29 -9.42 8.33
N HIS A 153 -7.74 -9.95 9.42
CA HIS A 153 -7.75 -11.36 9.76
C HIS A 153 -8.55 -11.65 11.03
N SER A 154 -9.23 -12.80 11.08
CA SER A 154 -9.85 -13.30 12.29
C SER A 154 -9.52 -14.78 12.50
N PRO A 155 -8.80 -15.16 13.57
CA PRO A 155 -8.51 -16.56 13.87
C PRO A 155 -9.75 -17.42 14.19
N HIS A 156 -10.87 -16.82 14.56
CA HIS A 156 -12.09 -17.55 14.94
C HIS A 156 -13.41 -17.07 14.31
N HIS A 157 -13.40 -16.00 13.52
CA HIS A 157 -14.60 -15.48 12.84
C HIS A 157 -14.32 -15.05 11.39
N ALA A 158 -13.44 -15.76 10.72
CA ALA A 158 -13.09 -15.44 9.34
C ALA A 158 -14.26 -15.72 8.38
N ALA A 159 -14.50 -14.82 7.45
CA ALA A 159 -15.44 -15.04 6.35
C ALA A 159 -14.85 -15.97 5.28
N THR A 160 -13.52 -15.98 5.12
CA THR A 160 -12.82 -16.88 4.20
C THR A 160 -11.91 -17.82 4.97
N LYS A 161 -11.85 -19.09 4.54
CA LYS A 161 -10.92 -20.07 5.12
C LYS A 161 -9.49 -19.79 4.72
N GLU A 162 -9.30 -19.34 3.48
CA GLU A 162 -8.00 -18.95 2.97
C GLU A 162 -7.60 -17.63 3.61
N PHE A 163 -6.40 -17.60 4.17
CA PHE A 163 -5.84 -16.45 4.90
C PHE A 163 -6.67 -15.92 6.08
N LEU A 164 -7.78 -16.56 6.45
CA LEU A 164 -8.66 -16.16 7.56
C LEU A 164 -9.11 -14.70 7.49
N LEU A 165 -9.49 -14.22 6.32
CA LEU A 165 -9.93 -12.84 6.13
C LEU A 165 -11.35 -12.61 6.70
N VAL A 166 -11.57 -11.44 7.32
CA VAL A 166 -12.89 -11.02 7.83
C VAL A 166 -13.89 -10.70 6.73
N LYS A 167 -13.41 -10.46 5.51
CA LYS A 167 -14.19 -10.32 4.26
C LYS A 167 -13.35 -10.82 3.09
N ALA A 168 -13.99 -11.26 2.03
CA ALA A 168 -13.30 -11.57 0.79
C ALA A 168 -12.74 -10.29 0.12
N GLN A 169 -11.73 -10.46 -0.75
CA GLN A 169 -11.30 -9.41 -1.66
C GLN A 169 -12.27 -9.34 -2.86
N PRO A 170 -12.51 -8.14 -3.42
CA PRO A 170 -11.91 -6.85 -3.08
C PRO A 170 -12.63 -6.08 -1.95
N GLU A 171 -13.78 -6.54 -1.46
CA GLU A 171 -14.64 -5.84 -0.48
C GLU A 171 -13.91 -5.52 0.83
N LEU A 172 -12.97 -6.38 1.25
CA LEU A 172 -12.13 -6.12 2.41
C LEU A 172 -11.34 -4.82 2.23
N CYS A 173 -10.69 -4.68 1.08
CA CYS A 173 -9.83 -3.53 0.78
C CYS A 173 -10.66 -2.25 0.54
N TYR A 174 -11.78 -2.38 -0.14
CA TYR A 174 -12.69 -1.27 -0.46
C TYR A 174 -13.31 -0.62 0.77
N GLY A 175 -13.33 -1.31 1.91
CA GLY A 175 -13.77 -0.71 3.19
C GLY A 175 -13.02 0.57 3.56
N CYS A 176 -11.76 0.70 3.12
CA CYS A 176 -10.93 1.88 3.35
C CYS A 176 -10.46 2.53 2.02
N HIS A 177 -10.23 1.73 0.97
CA HIS A 177 -9.71 2.18 -0.32
C HIS A 177 -10.82 2.50 -1.33
N LEU A 178 -11.78 3.36 -0.94
CA LEU A 178 -12.96 3.71 -1.77
C LEU A 178 -12.61 4.30 -3.14
N ALA A 179 -11.54 5.09 -3.21
CA ALA A 179 -11.09 5.64 -4.49
C ALA A 179 -10.68 4.54 -5.48
N LYS A 180 -10.11 3.44 -4.99
CA LYS A 180 -9.72 2.30 -5.83
C LYS A 180 -10.94 1.51 -6.30
N LYS A 181 -11.99 1.42 -5.50
CA LYS A 181 -13.27 0.87 -5.95
C LYS A 181 -13.78 1.62 -7.17
N ALA A 182 -13.81 2.95 -7.11
CA ALA A 182 -14.25 3.77 -8.24
C ALA A 182 -13.38 3.59 -9.50
N GLU A 183 -12.07 3.41 -9.34
CA GLU A 183 -11.17 3.14 -10.47
C GLU A 183 -11.49 1.78 -11.11
N PHE A 184 -11.73 0.71 -10.33
CA PHE A 184 -12.09 -0.62 -10.83
C PHE A 184 -13.54 -0.71 -11.36
N GLU A 185 -14.38 0.30 -11.19
CA GLU A 185 -15.69 0.45 -11.80
C GLU A 185 -15.65 1.18 -13.14
N MET A 186 -14.49 1.70 -13.57
CA MET A 186 -14.31 2.36 -14.87
C MET A 186 -14.49 1.36 -16.03
N PRO A 187 -14.85 1.83 -17.26
CA PRO A 187 -15.12 0.96 -18.40
C PRO A 187 -13.97 0.04 -18.80
N PHE A 188 -12.73 0.47 -18.61
CA PHE A 188 -11.53 -0.29 -18.90
C PHE A 188 -10.74 -0.47 -17.62
N HIS A 189 -10.71 -1.69 -17.08
CA HIS A 189 -10.07 -2.00 -15.81
C HIS A 189 -9.53 -3.42 -15.76
N HIS A 190 -8.61 -3.69 -14.83
CA HIS A 190 -8.27 -5.06 -14.49
C HIS A 190 -9.45 -5.74 -13.79
N ARG A 191 -9.65 -7.04 -14.06
CA ARG A 191 -10.84 -7.82 -13.64
C ARG A 191 -10.83 -8.20 -12.16
N VAL A 192 -10.67 -7.19 -11.30
CA VAL A 192 -10.67 -7.37 -9.84
C VAL A 192 -12.09 -7.55 -9.31
N ASN A 193 -13.04 -6.75 -9.80
CA ASN A 193 -14.44 -6.86 -9.40
C ASN A 193 -15.09 -8.17 -9.85
N GLU A 194 -14.59 -8.76 -10.94
CA GLU A 194 -15.03 -10.05 -11.45
C GLU A 194 -14.32 -11.24 -10.78
N GLY A 195 -13.41 -10.98 -9.86
CA GLY A 195 -12.73 -12.01 -9.08
C GLY A 195 -11.64 -12.78 -9.84
N LEU A 196 -11.21 -12.31 -11.01
CA LEU A 196 -10.13 -12.95 -11.78
C LEU A 196 -8.74 -12.52 -11.29
N ILE A 197 -8.65 -11.36 -10.68
CA ILE A 197 -7.42 -10.79 -10.11
C ILE A 197 -7.76 -10.31 -8.70
N GLN A 198 -6.84 -10.49 -7.76
CA GLN A 198 -6.97 -9.98 -6.40
C GLN A 198 -6.04 -8.78 -6.18
N CYS A 199 -6.40 -7.92 -5.25
CA CYS A 199 -5.54 -6.80 -4.86
C CYS A 199 -4.13 -7.30 -4.46
N THR A 200 -4.09 -8.46 -3.79
CA THR A 200 -2.86 -9.10 -3.32
C THR A 200 -2.03 -9.77 -4.40
N ASP A 201 -2.51 -9.88 -5.64
CA ASP A 201 -1.66 -10.33 -6.75
C ASP A 201 -0.60 -9.29 -7.11
N CYS A 202 -0.94 -8.01 -6.88
CA CYS A 202 -0.06 -6.88 -7.16
C CYS A 202 0.52 -6.24 -5.89
N HIS A 203 -0.23 -6.24 -4.78
CA HIS A 203 0.17 -5.59 -3.53
C HIS A 203 0.44 -6.60 -2.42
N ASN A 204 1.43 -6.31 -1.56
CA ASN A 204 1.57 -7.00 -0.28
C ASN A 204 1.10 -6.07 0.85
N PRO A 205 -0.08 -6.33 1.46
CA PRO A 205 -0.60 -5.50 2.54
C PRO A 205 0.28 -5.51 3.80
N HIS A 206 1.13 -6.52 3.94
CA HIS A 206 2.10 -6.61 5.03
C HIS A 206 3.37 -5.78 4.81
N GLY A 207 3.46 -5.06 3.69
CA GLY A 207 4.59 -4.20 3.37
C GLY A 207 5.59 -4.79 2.39
N THR A 208 6.20 -3.92 1.62
CA THR A 208 7.31 -4.21 0.71
C THR A 208 8.37 -3.13 0.84
N GLU A 209 9.51 -3.32 0.23
CA GLU A 209 10.54 -2.28 0.13
C GLU A 209 10.19 -1.21 -0.92
N GLY A 210 9.32 -1.57 -1.87
CA GLY A 210 8.89 -0.68 -2.95
C GLY A 210 7.77 0.30 -2.55
N PRO A 211 7.52 1.32 -3.37
CA PRO A 211 6.44 2.27 -3.15
C PRO A 211 5.07 1.58 -3.29
N LYS A 212 4.04 2.14 -2.65
CA LYS A 212 2.64 1.68 -2.72
C LYS A 212 2.45 0.20 -2.34
N GLN A 213 3.41 -0.38 -1.65
CA GLN A 213 3.41 -1.80 -1.26
C GLN A 213 3.20 -2.77 -2.44
N VAL A 214 3.70 -2.43 -3.62
CA VAL A 214 3.65 -3.30 -4.80
C VAL A 214 4.63 -4.47 -4.61
N ARG A 215 4.20 -5.67 -4.96
CA ARG A 215 5.02 -6.90 -4.91
C ARG A 215 6.11 -6.85 -5.96
N MET A 216 7.36 -6.75 -5.50
CA MET A 216 8.48 -6.48 -6.40
C MET A 216 9.76 -7.11 -5.95
N ALA A 217 10.61 -7.46 -6.90
CA ALA A 217 11.99 -7.81 -6.63
C ALA A 217 12.95 -6.63 -6.91
N SER A 218 13.07 -6.16 -8.13
CA SER A 218 14.12 -5.20 -8.51
C SER A 218 13.67 -4.04 -9.39
N SER A 219 12.52 -4.12 -10.05
CA SER A 219 11.95 -3.04 -10.85
C SER A 219 10.46 -2.89 -10.63
N GLN A 220 9.92 -1.68 -10.75
CA GLN A 220 8.53 -1.36 -10.49
C GLN A 220 7.53 -2.23 -11.25
N ASP A 221 7.89 -2.65 -12.46
CA ASP A 221 6.96 -3.28 -13.40
C ASP A 221 7.02 -4.81 -13.39
N GLN A 222 7.89 -5.42 -12.58
CA GLN A 222 7.98 -6.89 -12.52
C GLN A 222 6.64 -7.55 -12.14
N VAL A 223 5.84 -6.88 -11.33
CA VAL A 223 4.50 -7.38 -11.00
C VAL A 223 3.59 -7.47 -12.23
N CYS A 224 3.73 -6.55 -13.18
CA CYS A 224 2.97 -6.52 -14.42
C CYS A 224 3.36 -7.69 -15.33
N PHE A 225 4.63 -8.00 -15.38
CA PHE A 225 5.18 -9.04 -16.25
C PHE A 225 4.80 -10.46 -15.86
N LYS A 226 4.26 -10.68 -14.66
CA LYS A 226 3.65 -11.98 -14.32
C LYS A 226 2.56 -12.40 -15.31
N CYS A 227 1.85 -11.45 -15.89
CA CYS A 227 0.77 -11.68 -16.84
C CYS A 227 1.09 -11.10 -18.22
N HIS A 228 1.77 -9.95 -18.30
CA HIS A 228 2.15 -9.24 -19.51
C HIS A 228 3.59 -9.58 -19.94
N THR A 229 3.90 -10.88 -20.04
CA THR A 229 5.24 -11.39 -20.34
C THR A 229 5.77 -10.91 -21.69
N ASP A 230 4.88 -10.65 -22.64
CA ASP A 230 5.21 -10.14 -23.99
C ASP A 230 5.68 -8.67 -23.97
N LYS A 231 5.56 -7.97 -22.84
CA LYS A 231 6.04 -6.58 -22.65
C LYS A 231 7.33 -6.49 -21.83
N GLU A 232 7.81 -7.59 -21.28
CA GLU A 232 9.00 -7.61 -20.41
C GLU A 232 10.31 -7.38 -21.19
N GLY A 233 10.40 -8.00 -22.35
CA GLY A 233 11.65 -8.06 -23.09
C GLY A 233 12.57 -9.22 -22.65
N PRO A 234 13.90 -9.11 -22.80
CA PRO A 234 14.63 -7.97 -23.35
C PRO A 234 14.37 -7.75 -24.86
N PHE A 235 14.30 -6.50 -25.27
CA PHE A 235 14.19 -6.12 -26.67
C PHE A 235 15.51 -5.54 -27.19
N VAL A 236 15.78 -5.73 -28.48
CA VAL A 236 16.95 -5.11 -29.13
C VAL A 236 16.84 -3.56 -29.11
N TYR A 237 15.60 -3.09 -29.32
CA TYR A 237 15.28 -1.68 -29.26
C TYR A 237 14.24 -1.48 -28.15
N GLU A 238 14.65 -0.93 -27.03
CA GLU A 238 13.79 -0.66 -25.89
C GLU A 238 13.25 0.76 -25.95
N HIS A 239 11.96 0.92 -25.60
CA HIS A 239 11.38 2.25 -25.42
C HIS A 239 11.73 2.74 -24.01
N ALA A 240 12.54 3.78 -23.93
CA ALA A 240 13.10 4.25 -22.66
C ALA A 240 12.06 4.50 -21.55
N PRO A 241 10.90 5.15 -21.79
CA PRO A 241 9.89 5.33 -20.75
C PRO A 241 9.38 4.03 -20.13
N VAL A 242 9.29 2.94 -20.89
CA VAL A 242 8.87 1.64 -20.36
C VAL A 242 9.87 1.11 -19.33
N LYS A 243 11.16 1.38 -19.52
CA LYS A 243 12.24 0.90 -18.63
C LYS A 243 12.52 1.83 -17.46
N VAL A 244 12.35 3.14 -17.64
CA VAL A 244 12.73 4.17 -16.67
C VAL A 244 11.54 4.62 -15.83
N ASP A 245 10.43 4.94 -16.51
CA ASP A 245 9.24 5.52 -15.86
C ASP A 245 8.15 4.47 -15.54
N GLY A 246 8.23 3.32 -16.19
CA GLY A 246 7.35 2.18 -15.98
C GLY A 246 5.99 2.28 -16.70
N CYS A 247 5.20 1.23 -16.56
CA CYS A 247 3.89 1.09 -17.21
C CYS A 247 2.93 2.21 -16.80
N GLU A 248 3.00 2.65 -15.55
CA GLU A 248 2.16 3.73 -15.03
C GLU A 248 2.43 5.09 -15.69
N SER A 249 3.49 5.27 -16.46
CA SER A 249 3.72 6.51 -17.22
C SER A 249 2.62 6.75 -18.27
N CYS A 250 2.09 5.67 -18.85
CA CYS A 250 1.06 5.71 -19.89
C CYS A 250 -0.29 5.13 -19.46
N HIS A 251 -0.30 4.17 -18.53
CA HIS A 251 -1.50 3.41 -18.15
C HIS A 251 -2.01 3.76 -16.75
N MET A 252 -3.34 3.67 -16.59
CA MET A 252 -4.04 3.72 -15.29
C MET A 252 -4.28 2.27 -14.83
N VAL A 253 -3.38 1.74 -14.01
CA VAL A 253 -3.29 0.30 -13.72
C VAL A 253 -4.47 -0.32 -13.00
N HIS A 254 -5.30 0.45 -12.32
CA HIS A 254 -6.53 -0.06 -11.70
C HIS A 254 -7.71 -0.03 -12.67
N GLY A 255 -7.86 1.07 -13.38
CA GLY A 255 -8.91 1.28 -14.36
C GLY A 255 -8.99 2.72 -14.82
N GLY A 256 -9.60 2.95 -15.98
CA GLY A 256 -9.73 4.27 -16.57
C GLY A 256 -10.84 4.34 -17.63
N PRO A 257 -11.17 5.55 -18.08
CA PRO A 257 -12.23 5.76 -19.05
C PRO A 257 -11.80 5.43 -20.50
N ASN A 258 -10.50 5.26 -20.75
CA ASN A 258 -9.95 5.11 -22.08
C ASN A 258 -9.59 3.65 -22.40
N PRO A 259 -9.71 3.20 -23.65
CA PRO A 259 -9.25 1.89 -24.09
C PRO A 259 -7.80 1.62 -23.66
N HIS A 260 -7.49 0.37 -23.37
CA HIS A 260 -6.19 -0.08 -22.85
C HIS A 260 -5.77 0.64 -21.55
N MET A 261 -6.73 1.23 -20.84
CA MET A 261 -6.49 2.01 -19.60
C MET A 261 -5.47 3.13 -19.81
N LEU A 262 -5.45 3.78 -20.98
CA LEU A 262 -4.56 4.90 -21.24
C LEU A 262 -4.97 6.13 -20.42
N LYS A 263 -3.97 6.87 -19.94
CA LYS A 263 -4.19 8.13 -19.18
C LYS A 263 -4.86 9.21 -20.04
N VAL A 264 -4.64 9.18 -21.35
CA VAL A 264 -5.16 10.16 -22.31
C VAL A 264 -5.89 9.43 -23.41
N SER A 265 -7.07 9.91 -23.78
CA SER A 265 -7.90 9.30 -24.85
C SER A 265 -7.28 9.42 -26.24
N ASN A 266 -6.59 10.52 -26.50
CA ASN A 266 -5.89 10.73 -27.77
C ASN A 266 -4.44 10.28 -27.64
N VAL A 267 -4.11 9.19 -28.34
CA VAL A 267 -2.77 8.58 -28.31
C VAL A 267 -1.69 9.58 -28.74
N ASN A 268 -1.95 10.44 -29.71
CA ASN A 268 -0.99 11.46 -30.15
C ASN A 268 -0.60 12.39 -28.99
N LEU A 269 -1.60 12.84 -28.22
CA LEU A 269 -1.35 13.71 -27.07
C LEU A 269 -0.52 13.02 -25.97
N LEU A 270 -0.72 11.69 -25.81
CA LEU A 270 0.08 10.92 -24.89
C LEU A 270 1.55 10.88 -25.34
N CYS A 271 1.79 10.58 -26.60
CA CYS A 271 3.14 10.53 -27.16
C CYS A 271 3.84 11.91 -27.14
N LEU A 272 3.09 12.97 -27.43
CA LEU A 272 3.59 14.34 -27.49
C LEU A 272 3.94 14.94 -26.11
N GLN A 273 3.63 14.27 -25.02
CA GLN A 273 4.13 14.69 -23.70
C GLN A 273 5.66 14.61 -23.62
N CYS A 274 6.27 13.71 -24.38
CA CYS A 274 7.73 13.52 -24.43
C CYS A 274 8.31 13.80 -25.83
N HIS A 275 7.59 13.40 -26.89
CA HIS A 275 8.01 13.60 -28.27
C HIS A 275 7.56 14.96 -28.81
N THR A 276 8.46 15.94 -28.80
CA THR A 276 8.17 17.27 -29.36
C THR A 276 8.23 17.26 -30.89
N THR A 277 7.53 18.21 -31.55
CA THR A 277 7.52 18.36 -33.01
C THR A 277 8.91 18.56 -33.61
N SER A 278 9.88 19.06 -32.86
CA SER A 278 11.27 19.19 -33.29
C SER A 278 11.98 17.87 -33.53
N SER A 279 11.52 16.79 -32.89
CA SER A 279 12.07 15.43 -33.10
C SER A 279 11.53 14.75 -34.36
N PHE A 280 10.59 15.38 -35.05
CA PHE A 280 9.99 14.88 -36.31
C PHE A 280 10.50 15.59 -37.55
N SER A 281 11.63 16.30 -37.47
CA SER A 281 12.18 17.01 -38.62
C SER A 281 12.56 16.03 -39.74
N SER A 282 11.81 16.08 -40.83
CA SER A 282 12.24 15.48 -42.08
C SER A 282 13.41 16.32 -42.66
N ALA A 283 14.29 15.69 -43.43
CA ALA A 283 15.30 16.39 -44.18
C ALA A 283 14.69 17.49 -45.05
N PRO A 284 15.37 18.63 -45.27
CA PRO A 284 14.82 19.71 -46.11
C PRO A 284 14.35 19.19 -47.45
N GLY A 285 13.05 19.44 -47.77
CA GLY A 285 12.44 19.02 -49.04
C GLY A 285 11.77 17.64 -49.04
N ALA A 286 11.88 16.86 -47.96
CA ALA A 286 11.09 15.60 -47.83
C ALA A 286 9.65 15.91 -47.35
N PRO A 287 8.62 15.19 -47.87
CA PRO A 287 7.30 15.34 -47.31
C PRO A 287 7.32 14.96 -45.84
N SER A 288 6.74 15.79 -44.98
CA SER A 288 6.60 15.49 -43.54
C SER A 288 5.62 14.33 -43.38
N PHE A 289 6.14 13.13 -43.10
CA PHE A 289 5.31 11.98 -42.75
C PHE A 289 4.58 12.18 -41.42
N HIS A 290 4.95 13.18 -40.62
CA HIS A 290 4.41 13.47 -39.32
C HIS A 290 3.59 14.75 -39.28
N ASN A 291 2.92 15.10 -40.38
CA ASN A 291 1.96 16.19 -40.36
C ASN A 291 0.71 15.82 -39.53
N GLN A 292 0.76 16.14 -38.25
CA GLN A 292 -0.27 15.76 -37.29
C GLN A 292 -1.61 16.46 -37.53
N ALA A 293 -1.62 17.58 -38.24
CA ALA A 293 -2.84 18.35 -38.48
C ALA A 293 -3.79 17.71 -39.48
N SER A 294 -3.31 16.87 -40.38
CA SER A 294 -4.13 16.39 -41.50
C SER A 294 -4.15 14.87 -41.74
N PHE A 295 -3.19 14.08 -41.28
CA PHE A 295 -3.10 12.65 -41.67
C PHE A 295 -2.88 11.66 -40.55
N PHE A 296 -2.40 12.02 -39.37
CA PHE A 296 -2.00 11.07 -38.35
C PHE A 296 -2.85 11.23 -37.09
N GLN A 297 -3.87 10.39 -36.97
CA GLN A 297 -4.78 10.40 -35.81
C GLN A 297 -4.25 9.56 -34.64
N ALA A 298 -3.33 8.64 -34.89
CA ALA A 298 -2.69 7.86 -33.83
C ALA A 298 -1.28 7.41 -34.26
N CYS A 299 -0.27 7.74 -33.47
CA CYS A 299 1.12 7.34 -33.71
C CYS A 299 1.28 5.83 -33.78
N THR A 300 0.47 5.10 -32.97
CA THR A 300 0.48 3.64 -32.88
C THR A 300 -0.12 2.92 -34.09
N LEU A 301 -0.64 3.61 -35.08
CA LEU A 301 -1.01 2.99 -36.37
C LEU A 301 0.24 2.52 -37.17
N CYS A 302 1.37 3.19 -36.96
CA CYS A 302 2.67 2.85 -37.58
C CYS A 302 3.65 2.32 -36.55
N HIS A 303 3.77 2.97 -35.39
CA HIS A 303 4.65 2.59 -34.29
C HIS A 303 3.94 1.55 -33.37
N VAL A 304 3.75 0.34 -33.86
CA VAL A 304 2.92 -0.68 -33.20
C VAL A 304 3.61 -1.37 -32.02
N ALA A 305 4.94 -1.40 -32.02
CA ALA A 305 5.76 -2.11 -31.03
C ALA A 305 6.34 -1.17 -29.96
N ILE A 306 5.55 -0.21 -29.47
CA ILE A 306 6.02 0.86 -28.58
C ILE A 306 6.55 0.39 -27.23
N HIS A 307 6.27 -0.83 -26.79
CA HIS A 307 6.82 -1.39 -25.54
C HIS A 307 8.26 -1.89 -25.72
N GLY A 308 8.68 -2.12 -26.97
CA GLY A 308 9.99 -2.60 -27.37
C GLY A 308 9.91 -3.41 -28.65
N SER A 309 10.97 -3.44 -29.43
CA SER A 309 11.04 -4.15 -30.70
C SER A 309 12.38 -4.88 -30.86
N ASN A 310 12.32 -6.07 -31.46
CA ASN A 310 13.51 -6.80 -31.86
C ASN A 310 13.93 -6.52 -33.32
N PHE A 311 13.13 -5.76 -34.05
CA PHE A 311 13.29 -5.61 -35.50
C PHE A 311 13.45 -4.16 -35.96
N SER A 312 12.92 -3.19 -35.19
CA SER A 312 12.85 -1.80 -35.64
C SER A 312 13.17 -0.82 -34.52
N SER A 313 14.15 0.04 -34.72
CA SER A 313 14.48 1.14 -33.79
C SER A 313 13.39 2.23 -33.73
N THR A 314 12.47 2.21 -34.68
CA THR A 314 11.32 3.12 -34.74
C THR A 314 10.01 2.42 -34.34
N PHE A 315 10.09 1.19 -33.84
CA PHE A 315 8.94 0.43 -33.30
C PHE A 315 7.82 0.14 -34.30
N PHE A 316 8.14 -0.03 -35.59
CA PHE A 316 7.14 -0.42 -36.60
C PHE A 316 6.71 -1.87 -36.49
N LYS A 317 7.50 -2.73 -35.86
CA LYS A 317 7.20 -4.12 -35.50
C LYS A 317 7.80 -4.46 -34.15
#